data_1a5e9dca2b2fa5c0e341b7957ee90d2e
#
_entry.id   1a5e9dca2b2fa5c0e341b7957ee90d2e
#
_cell.length_a   1.000
_cell.length_b   1.000
_cell.length_c   1.000
_cell.angle_alpha   90.00
_cell.angle_beta   90.00
_cell.angle_gamma   90.00
#
_symmetry.space_group_name_H-M   'P 1'
#
loop_
_entity.id
_entity.type
_entity.pdbx_description
1 polymer ?
#
loop_
_entity_poly.entity_id
_entity_poly.type
_entity_poly.pdbx_seq_one_letter_code
_entity_poly.pdbx_strand_id
1 'polypeptide(L)'
;KKKKFKSGHTGRNFVTDEPDFKFEAPKFKKKLKLPKASESPRASGYLTARKLDTSKFYYAKHFKKFANSLKLTFDTEKHDEDRIIIPLYYEKKLIGFQGRCIDPNPVKYITVMLDDDAPKLYGLDDVDKTKKVFITEGPFDSTFIRNAIAMCGADADVSRWGISNPVWIYDNEPRNRE
;
A
#
# COMPACT_ATOMS: atom_id res chain seq x y z
N LYS A 1 -31.46 61.52 -37.72
CA LYS A 1 -30.10 61.05 -38.07
C LYS A 1 -29.51 60.30 -36.89
N LYS A 2 -29.44 58.96 -36.96
CA LYS A 2 -28.84 58.12 -35.89
C LYS A 2 -27.36 57.89 -36.24
N LYS A 3 -26.44 58.35 -35.36
CA LYS A 3 -25.02 58.01 -35.45
C LYS A 3 -24.76 56.63 -34.89
N LYS A 4 -24.20 55.73 -35.72
CA LYS A 4 -23.70 54.43 -35.29
C LYS A 4 -22.29 54.61 -34.69
N PHE A 5 -22.12 54.25 -33.40
CA PHE A 5 -20.81 54.07 -32.81
C PHE A 5 -20.26 52.71 -33.21
N LYS A 6 -19.10 52.67 -33.85
CA LYS A 6 -18.31 51.46 -34.06
C LYS A 6 -17.40 51.28 -32.83
N SER A 7 -17.65 50.28 -32.01
CA SER A 7 -16.70 49.85 -30.96
C SER A 7 -15.68 48.88 -31.58
N GLY A 8 -14.47 49.35 -31.82
CA GLY A 8 -13.34 48.48 -32.13
C GLY A 8 -12.75 47.96 -30.82
N HIS A 9 -13.05 46.70 -30.48
CA HIS A 9 -12.29 46.00 -29.44
C HIS A 9 -11.18 45.22 -30.11
N THR A 10 -9.96 45.75 -30.06
CA THR A 10 -8.75 44.96 -30.28
C THR A 10 -8.48 44.18 -29.01
N GLY A 11 -8.97 42.95 -28.96
CA GLY A 11 -8.61 42.04 -27.91
C GLY A 11 -7.12 41.71 -27.98
N ARG A 12 -6.36 42.22 -27.03
CA ARG A 12 -5.01 41.71 -26.76
C ARG A 12 -5.22 40.37 -26.03
N ASN A 13 -4.93 39.26 -26.71
CA ASN A 13 -4.78 37.97 -26.05
C ASN A 13 -3.54 38.03 -25.17
N PHE A 14 -3.72 38.26 -23.88
CA PHE A 14 -2.70 37.96 -22.90
C PHE A 14 -2.60 36.44 -22.79
N VAL A 15 -1.60 35.88 -23.47
CA VAL A 15 -1.13 34.53 -23.14
C VAL A 15 -0.40 34.68 -21.82
N THR A 16 -1.05 34.33 -20.73
CA THR A 16 -0.38 34.12 -19.45
C THR A 16 0.28 32.74 -19.57
N ASP A 17 1.56 32.72 -19.92
CA ASP A 17 2.42 31.58 -19.65
C ASP A 17 2.50 31.45 -18.12
N GLU A 18 1.55 30.71 -17.52
CA GLU A 18 1.70 30.29 -16.15
C GLU A 18 2.88 29.31 -16.14
N PRO A 19 3.94 29.60 -15.37
CA PRO A 19 5.05 28.67 -15.27
C PRO A 19 4.54 27.38 -14.66
N ASP A 20 4.62 26.28 -15.41
CA ASP A 20 4.28 24.93 -14.96
C ASP A 20 5.32 24.49 -13.92
N PHE A 21 5.16 24.96 -12.68
CA PHE A 21 5.97 24.54 -11.55
C PHE A 21 5.54 23.12 -11.16
N LYS A 22 6.11 22.14 -11.84
CA LYS A 22 6.09 20.76 -11.36
C LYS A 22 6.99 20.68 -10.14
N PHE A 23 6.42 20.88 -8.96
CA PHE A 23 7.06 20.47 -7.72
C PHE A 23 7.15 18.95 -7.73
N GLU A 24 8.25 18.42 -8.26
CA GLU A 24 8.61 17.05 -7.94
C GLU A 24 8.93 17.02 -6.45
N ALA A 25 8.00 16.48 -5.65
CA ALA A 25 8.27 16.21 -4.24
C ALA A 25 9.58 15.41 -4.14
N PRO A 26 10.51 15.77 -3.25
CA PRO A 26 11.79 15.10 -3.14
C PRO A 26 11.53 13.61 -2.93
N LYS A 27 12.00 12.76 -3.86
CA LYS A 27 11.85 11.31 -3.86
C LYS A 27 12.78 10.72 -2.80
N PHE A 28 12.50 10.98 -1.51
CA PHE A 28 13.19 10.29 -0.43
C PHE A 28 12.77 8.83 -0.47
N LYS A 29 13.73 7.95 -0.76
CA LYS A 29 13.53 6.49 -0.63
C LYS A 29 13.31 6.17 0.85
N LYS A 30 12.06 6.13 1.28
CA LYS A 30 11.73 5.70 2.64
C LYS A 30 12.17 4.25 2.81
N LYS A 31 12.97 3.98 3.84
CA LYS A 31 13.42 2.63 4.19
C LYS A 31 12.79 2.25 5.53
N LEU A 32 12.42 0.99 5.66
CA LEU A 32 12.02 0.44 6.94
C LEU A 32 13.23 0.35 7.86
N LYS A 33 13.24 1.16 8.91
CA LYS A 33 14.26 1.11 9.99
C LYS A 33 13.71 0.26 11.15
N LEU A 34 13.47 -1.01 10.88
CA LEU A 34 12.97 -1.98 11.83
C LEU A 34 13.83 -3.25 11.79
N PRO A 35 13.92 -3.99 12.92
CA PRO A 35 14.50 -5.32 12.91
C PRO A 35 13.68 -6.25 12.01
N LYS A 36 14.35 -7.20 11.39
CA LYS A 36 13.68 -8.31 10.72
C LYS A 36 12.87 -9.11 11.73
N ALA A 37 11.77 -9.70 11.28
CA ALA A 37 10.97 -10.56 12.14
C ALA A 37 11.76 -11.78 12.65
N SER A 38 12.75 -12.25 11.88
CA SER A 38 13.69 -13.29 12.28
C SER A 38 14.54 -12.94 13.52
N GLU A 39 14.76 -11.66 13.75
CA GLU A 39 15.57 -11.16 14.90
C GLU A 39 14.74 -11.02 16.19
N SER A 40 13.42 -11.09 16.10
CA SER A 40 12.51 -11.03 17.25
C SER A 40 11.96 -12.42 17.58
N PRO A 41 12.24 -13.01 18.76
CA PRO A 41 11.70 -14.32 19.15
C PRO A 41 10.17 -14.37 19.06
N ARG A 42 9.49 -13.29 19.45
CA ARG A 42 8.02 -13.18 19.42
C ARG A 42 7.48 -13.19 17.98
N ALA A 43 8.05 -12.37 17.11
CA ALA A 43 7.64 -12.30 15.71
C ALA A 43 8.02 -13.57 14.95
N SER A 44 9.23 -14.06 15.19
CA SER A 44 9.73 -15.30 14.57
C SER A 44 8.86 -16.50 14.97
N GLY A 45 8.55 -16.65 16.26
CA GLY A 45 7.67 -17.73 16.74
C GLY A 45 6.28 -17.67 16.10
N TYR A 46 5.68 -16.48 16.00
CA TYR A 46 4.38 -16.29 15.35
C TYR A 46 4.38 -16.70 13.87
N LEU A 47 5.40 -16.28 13.12
CA LEU A 47 5.51 -16.58 11.69
C LEU A 47 5.87 -18.04 11.43
N THR A 48 6.80 -18.61 12.22
CA THR A 48 7.21 -20.01 12.09
C THR A 48 6.04 -20.97 12.37
N ALA A 49 5.22 -20.68 13.37
CA ALA A 49 3.99 -21.47 13.64
C ALA A 49 3.04 -21.49 12.43
N ARG A 50 3.12 -20.48 11.56
CA ARG A 50 2.35 -20.38 10.31
C ARG A 50 3.12 -20.83 9.08
N LYS A 51 4.32 -21.39 9.24
CA LYS A 51 5.20 -21.84 8.14
C LYS A 51 5.58 -20.72 7.16
N LEU A 52 5.67 -19.47 7.66
CA LEU A 52 6.03 -18.31 6.88
C LEU A 52 7.54 -18.03 6.95
N ASP A 53 8.11 -17.51 5.86
CA ASP A 53 9.50 -17.07 5.83
C ASP A 53 9.67 -15.78 6.63
N THR A 54 10.32 -15.89 7.80
CA THR A 54 10.51 -14.79 8.74
C THR A 54 11.40 -13.65 8.18
N SER A 55 12.22 -13.93 7.17
CA SER A 55 13.13 -12.95 6.58
C SER A 55 12.44 -11.90 5.72
N LYS A 56 11.22 -12.20 5.24
CA LYS A 56 10.42 -11.31 4.38
C LYS A 56 9.72 -10.19 5.13
N PHE A 57 9.57 -10.35 6.45
CA PHE A 57 8.80 -9.47 7.30
C PHE A 57 9.67 -8.73 8.31
N TYR A 58 9.09 -7.69 8.94
CA TYR A 58 9.75 -6.91 9.98
C TYR A 58 8.89 -6.93 11.25
N TYR A 59 9.45 -6.46 12.35
CA TYR A 59 8.77 -6.39 13.63
C TYR A 59 8.77 -4.98 14.19
N ALA A 60 7.59 -4.45 14.48
CA ALA A 60 7.41 -3.18 15.16
C ALA A 60 6.86 -3.45 16.56
N LYS A 61 7.68 -3.22 17.59
CA LYS A 61 7.25 -3.32 19.00
C LYS A 61 6.22 -2.25 19.36
N HIS A 62 6.29 -1.10 18.71
CA HIS A 62 5.40 0.04 18.87
C HIS A 62 4.90 0.46 17.49
N PHE A 63 3.79 -0.13 17.07
CA PHE A 63 3.29 0.02 15.70
C PHE A 63 2.87 1.45 15.35
N LYS A 64 2.09 2.10 16.24
CA LYS A 64 1.60 3.46 15.99
C LYS A 64 2.75 4.45 15.92
N LYS A 65 3.70 4.37 16.86
CA LYS A 65 4.91 5.19 16.87
C LYS A 65 5.73 4.99 15.59
N PHE A 66 5.89 3.75 15.18
CA PHE A 66 6.59 3.43 13.92
C PHE A 66 5.87 4.03 12.71
N ALA A 67 4.55 3.82 12.59
CA ALA A 67 3.75 4.35 11.48
C ALA A 67 3.85 5.88 11.42
N ASN A 68 3.66 6.56 12.55
CA ASN A 68 3.75 8.02 12.64
C ASN A 68 5.14 8.56 12.29
N SER A 69 6.20 7.78 12.50
CA SER A 69 7.56 8.17 12.08
C SER A 69 7.74 8.25 10.56
N LEU A 70 6.87 7.57 9.80
CA LEU A 70 6.90 7.54 8.34
C LEU A 70 5.83 8.43 7.72
N LYS A 71 4.62 8.39 8.26
CA LYS A 71 3.47 9.20 7.87
C LYS A 71 2.57 9.38 9.09
N LEU A 72 2.20 10.60 9.44
CA LEU A 72 1.25 10.85 10.51
C LEU A 72 -0.07 10.15 10.18
N THR A 73 -0.40 9.11 10.93
CA THR A 73 -1.52 8.20 10.68
C THR A 73 -2.44 8.09 11.89
N PHE A 74 -1.86 8.18 13.09
CA PHE A 74 -2.57 8.04 14.35
C PHE A 74 -2.47 9.32 15.17
N ASP A 75 -3.60 9.83 15.64
CA ASP A 75 -3.67 11.03 16.49
C ASP A 75 -3.06 10.80 17.87
N THR A 76 -3.02 9.53 18.32
CA THR A 76 -2.44 9.16 19.61
C THR A 76 -1.70 7.84 19.51
N GLU A 77 -0.58 7.78 20.24
CA GLU A 77 0.22 6.55 20.41
C GLU A 77 -0.13 5.79 21.69
N LYS A 78 -1.21 6.18 22.39
CA LYS A 78 -1.70 5.44 23.57
C LYS A 78 -2.17 4.05 23.14
N HIS A 79 -1.96 3.07 24.04
CA HIS A 79 -2.30 1.65 23.78
C HIS A 79 -1.69 1.14 22.47
N ASP A 80 -0.42 1.50 22.25
CA ASP A 80 0.35 1.01 21.11
C ASP A 80 0.69 -0.46 21.30
N GLU A 81 0.56 -1.24 20.26
CA GLU A 81 0.78 -2.69 20.26
C GLU A 81 1.87 -3.09 19.29
N ASP A 82 2.40 -4.30 19.49
CA ASP A 82 3.36 -4.85 18.56
C ASP A 82 2.68 -5.51 17.36
N ARG A 83 3.28 -5.35 16.18
CA ARG A 83 2.79 -5.95 14.93
C ARG A 83 3.91 -6.47 14.05
N ILE A 84 3.58 -7.51 13.27
CA ILE A 84 4.38 -7.90 12.12
C ILE A 84 4.15 -6.87 11.01
N ILE A 85 5.24 -6.37 10.43
CA ILE A 85 5.19 -5.41 9.33
C ILE A 85 5.43 -6.13 8.02
N ILE A 86 4.46 -6.03 7.15
CA ILE A 86 4.43 -6.59 5.79
C ILE A 86 4.66 -5.41 4.83
N PRO A 87 5.87 -5.26 4.25
CA PRO A 87 6.16 -4.13 3.39
C PRO A 87 5.47 -4.27 2.04
N LEU A 88 4.95 -3.17 1.50
CA LEU A 88 4.41 -3.09 0.15
C LEU A 88 5.42 -2.37 -0.72
N TYR A 89 5.87 -3.05 -1.78
CA TYR A 89 6.81 -2.51 -2.75
C TYR A 89 6.17 -2.39 -4.13
N TYR A 90 6.49 -1.31 -4.81
CA TYR A 90 6.18 -1.11 -6.22
C TYR A 90 7.36 -0.41 -6.89
N GLU A 91 7.85 -0.97 -8.01
CA GLU A 91 9.07 -0.50 -8.69
C GLU A 91 10.27 -0.36 -7.74
N LYS A 92 10.43 -1.33 -6.84
CA LYS A 92 11.49 -1.38 -5.81
C LYS A 92 11.46 -0.21 -4.81
N LYS A 93 10.36 0.52 -4.74
CA LYS A 93 10.13 1.58 -3.74
C LYS A 93 9.17 1.07 -2.67
N LEU A 94 9.43 1.44 -1.43
CA LEU A 94 8.48 1.21 -0.36
C LEU A 94 7.32 2.20 -0.51
N ILE A 95 6.15 1.70 -0.88
CA ILE A 95 4.94 2.50 -1.12
C ILE A 95 3.97 2.48 0.06
N GLY A 96 4.12 1.52 0.95
CA GLY A 96 3.29 1.34 2.12
C GLY A 96 3.69 0.12 2.91
N PHE A 97 2.91 -0.20 3.90
CA PHE A 97 3.06 -1.41 4.70
C PHE A 97 1.74 -1.79 5.36
N GLN A 98 1.64 -3.07 5.72
CA GLN A 98 0.53 -3.58 6.51
C GLN A 98 1.05 -4.07 7.86
N GLY A 99 0.37 -3.70 8.94
CA GLY A 99 0.65 -4.17 10.29
C GLY A 99 -0.30 -5.31 10.69
N ARG A 100 0.19 -6.53 10.81
CA ARG A 100 -0.57 -7.69 11.31
C ARG A 100 -0.40 -7.83 12.81
N CYS A 101 -1.49 -7.87 13.57
CA CYS A 101 -1.45 -8.14 15.01
C CYS A 101 -0.91 -9.55 15.29
N ILE A 102 -0.17 -9.70 16.39
CA ILE A 102 0.33 -10.98 16.87
C ILE A 102 -0.71 -11.60 17.81
N ASP A 103 -1.16 -10.82 18.79
CA ASP A 103 -2.22 -11.22 19.71
C ASP A 103 -3.61 -11.08 19.07
N PRO A 104 -4.63 -11.77 19.59
CA PRO A 104 -6.01 -11.58 19.16
C PRO A 104 -6.43 -10.12 19.26
N ASN A 105 -6.87 -9.56 18.14
CA ASN A 105 -7.31 -8.17 18.05
C ASN A 105 -8.44 -8.08 17.01
N PRO A 106 -9.53 -7.32 17.27
CA PRO A 106 -10.60 -7.12 16.31
C PRO A 106 -10.10 -6.57 14.98
N VAL A 107 -9.07 -5.70 15.02
CA VAL A 107 -8.42 -5.14 13.82
C VAL A 107 -7.17 -5.96 13.50
N LYS A 108 -7.38 -7.05 12.78
CA LYS A 108 -6.28 -7.98 12.41
C LYS A 108 -5.19 -7.32 11.58
N TYR A 109 -5.56 -6.47 10.62
CA TYR A 109 -4.65 -5.78 9.71
C TYR A 109 -4.90 -4.28 9.72
N ILE A 110 -3.84 -3.50 9.68
CA ILE A 110 -3.87 -2.05 9.49
C ILE A 110 -2.95 -1.73 8.32
N THR A 111 -3.50 -1.14 7.26
CA THR A 111 -2.72 -0.73 6.08
C THR A 111 -2.38 0.75 6.16
N VAL A 112 -1.11 1.09 5.97
CA VAL A 112 -0.62 2.47 5.90
C VAL A 112 0.05 2.67 4.55
N MET A 113 -0.52 3.53 3.72
CA MET A 113 0.06 3.92 2.44
C MET A 113 0.95 5.15 2.62
N LEU A 114 2.18 5.07 2.13
CA LEU A 114 3.12 6.19 2.10
C LEU A 114 2.95 7.03 0.84
N ASP A 115 2.39 6.42 -0.20
CA ASP A 115 1.98 7.01 -1.45
C ASP A 115 0.52 6.58 -1.69
N ASP A 116 -0.39 7.55 -1.69
CA ASP A 116 -1.83 7.28 -1.74
C ASP A 116 -2.30 6.86 -3.15
N ASP A 117 -1.52 7.19 -4.20
CA ASP A 117 -1.79 6.81 -5.58
C ASP A 117 -1.21 5.42 -5.96
N ALA A 118 -0.40 4.85 -5.06
CA ALA A 118 0.25 3.56 -5.29
C ALA A 118 -0.70 2.37 -5.06
N PRO A 119 -0.39 1.19 -5.68
CA PRO A 119 -1.22 0.00 -5.53
C PRO A 119 -1.24 -0.53 -4.09
N LYS A 120 -2.44 -0.75 -3.54
CA LYS A 120 -2.62 -1.45 -2.25
C LYS A 120 -2.49 -2.97 -2.42
N LEU A 121 -1.36 -3.40 -2.97
CA LEU A 121 -1.09 -4.79 -3.33
C LEU A 121 0.25 -5.24 -2.72
N TYR A 122 0.27 -6.46 -2.17
CA TYR A 122 1.49 -7.11 -1.71
C TYR A 122 2.06 -8.01 -2.81
N GLY A 123 3.37 -8.00 -3.00
CA GLY A 123 4.06 -8.92 -3.91
C GLY A 123 4.03 -8.53 -5.39
N LEU A 124 3.60 -7.30 -5.73
CA LEU A 124 3.43 -6.87 -7.13
C LEU A 124 4.74 -6.83 -7.93
N ASP A 125 5.88 -6.61 -7.26
CA ASP A 125 7.20 -6.61 -7.88
C ASP A 125 7.77 -8.03 -8.12
N ASP A 126 7.17 -9.05 -7.49
CA ASP A 126 7.68 -10.42 -7.47
C ASP A 126 6.98 -11.34 -8.47
N VAL A 127 5.96 -10.83 -9.18
CA VAL A 127 5.14 -11.66 -10.10
C VAL A 127 5.48 -11.43 -11.56
N ASP A 128 5.39 -12.51 -12.33
CA ASP A 128 5.42 -12.50 -13.79
C ASP A 128 4.03 -12.17 -14.34
N LYS A 129 3.81 -10.91 -14.73
CA LYS A 129 2.54 -10.39 -15.22
C LYS A 129 2.13 -10.93 -16.58
N THR A 130 3.05 -11.61 -17.29
CA THR A 130 2.74 -12.25 -18.58
C THR A 130 2.01 -13.57 -18.42
N LYS A 131 1.98 -14.11 -17.19
CA LYS A 131 1.31 -15.35 -16.81
C LYS A 131 0.04 -15.09 -16.00
N LYS A 132 -0.66 -16.18 -15.66
CA LYS A 132 -1.74 -16.11 -14.65
C LYS A 132 -1.17 -15.59 -13.34
N VAL A 133 -1.77 -14.55 -12.77
CA VAL A 133 -1.44 -14.04 -11.46
C VAL A 133 -2.58 -14.40 -10.50
N PHE A 134 -2.25 -15.12 -9.45
CA PHE A 134 -3.20 -15.46 -8.40
C PHE A 134 -3.32 -14.30 -7.41
N ILE A 135 -4.54 -14.02 -6.96
CA ILE A 135 -4.83 -12.89 -6.08
C ILE A 135 -5.56 -13.42 -4.85
N THR A 136 -4.93 -13.30 -3.69
CA THR A 136 -5.50 -13.68 -2.40
C THR A 136 -5.98 -12.46 -1.63
N GLU A 137 -6.80 -12.67 -0.60
CA GLU A 137 -7.23 -11.60 0.30
C GLU A 137 -6.10 -11.16 1.23
N GLY A 138 -5.34 -12.12 1.76
CA GLY A 138 -4.29 -11.88 2.74
C GLY A 138 -2.87 -12.02 2.20
N PRO A 139 -1.92 -11.13 2.60
CA PRO A 139 -0.53 -11.25 2.18
C PRO A 139 0.14 -12.56 2.59
N PHE A 140 -0.23 -13.14 3.73
CA PHE A 140 0.35 -14.40 4.18
C PHE A 140 -0.04 -15.55 3.25
N ASP A 141 -1.29 -15.58 2.79
CA ASP A 141 -1.82 -16.64 1.92
C ASP A 141 -1.14 -16.64 0.56
N SER A 142 -0.86 -15.45 0.01
CA SER A 142 -0.15 -15.31 -1.26
C SER A 142 1.26 -15.90 -1.23
N THR A 143 1.90 -15.98 -0.05
CA THR A 143 3.26 -16.53 0.04
C THR A 143 3.34 -18.03 -0.21
N PHE A 144 2.22 -18.76 -0.14
CA PHE A 144 2.14 -20.19 -0.41
C PHE A 144 1.82 -20.53 -1.86
N ILE A 145 1.53 -19.53 -2.68
CA ILE A 145 1.08 -19.69 -4.06
C ILE A 145 2.13 -19.09 -5.00
N ARG A 146 2.49 -19.83 -6.03
CA ARG A 146 3.41 -19.32 -7.05
C ARG A 146 2.71 -18.24 -7.87
N ASN A 147 3.46 -17.19 -8.22
CA ASN A 147 2.98 -16.06 -9.03
C ASN A 147 1.73 -15.42 -8.45
N ALA A 148 1.75 -15.16 -7.13
CA ALA A 148 0.62 -14.62 -6.40
C ALA A 148 0.93 -13.26 -5.78
N ILE A 149 -0.11 -12.44 -5.72
CA ILE A 149 -0.17 -11.18 -4.98
C ILE A 149 -1.30 -11.24 -3.95
N ALA A 150 -1.35 -10.27 -3.05
CA ALA A 150 -2.49 -10.14 -2.16
C ALA A 150 -3.07 -8.72 -2.18
N MET A 151 -4.38 -8.64 -1.97
CA MET A 151 -5.06 -7.39 -1.70
C MET A 151 -4.73 -6.89 -0.30
N CYS A 152 -4.45 -5.60 -0.17
CA CYS A 152 -4.26 -4.95 1.12
C CYS A 152 -5.34 -3.88 1.38
N GLY A 153 -6.48 -4.00 0.71
CA GLY A 153 -7.65 -3.13 0.77
C GLY A 153 -8.78 -3.69 -0.07
N ALA A 154 -9.98 -3.09 0.02
CA ALA A 154 -11.21 -3.62 -0.57
C ALA A 154 -11.28 -3.54 -2.11
N ASP A 155 -10.52 -2.66 -2.75
CA ASP A 155 -10.56 -2.44 -4.20
C ASP A 155 -9.18 -2.61 -4.82
N ALA A 156 -9.04 -3.66 -5.63
CA ALA A 156 -7.85 -3.83 -6.45
C ALA A 156 -8.28 -3.99 -7.92
N ASP A 157 -8.42 -2.88 -8.64
CA ASP A 157 -8.36 -2.94 -10.10
C ASP A 157 -6.93 -3.27 -10.53
N VAL A 158 -6.65 -4.58 -10.59
CA VAL A 158 -5.29 -5.09 -10.88
C VAL A 158 -4.90 -4.86 -12.34
N SER A 159 -5.85 -4.58 -13.22
CA SER A 159 -5.59 -4.29 -14.65
C SER A 159 -4.74 -3.03 -14.81
N ARG A 160 -4.97 -2.01 -13.97
CA ARG A 160 -4.19 -0.77 -13.93
C ARG A 160 -2.70 -1.02 -13.67
N TRP A 161 -2.37 -2.15 -13.06
CA TRP A 161 -0.99 -2.52 -12.69
C TRP A 161 -0.39 -3.56 -13.63
N GLY A 162 -1.02 -3.74 -14.80
CA GLY A 162 -0.52 -4.59 -15.89
C GLY A 162 -0.80 -6.08 -15.71
N ILE A 163 -1.74 -6.45 -14.85
CA ILE A 163 -2.19 -7.84 -14.68
C ILE A 163 -3.41 -8.06 -15.57
N SER A 164 -3.21 -8.77 -16.69
CA SER A 164 -4.25 -9.05 -17.67
C SER A 164 -4.97 -10.39 -17.48
N ASN A 165 -4.40 -11.30 -16.70
CA ASN A 165 -4.94 -12.64 -16.46
C ASN A 165 -5.00 -12.98 -14.96
N PRO A 166 -5.88 -12.28 -14.18
CA PRO A 166 -6.03 -12.51 -12.74
C PRO A 166 -6.86 -13.75 -12.45
N VAL A 167 -6.48 -14.48 -11.40
CA VAL A 167 -7.24 -15.58 -10.80
C VAL A 167 -7.46 -15.27 -9.33
N TRP A 168 -8.70 -15.03 -8.95
CA TRP A 168 -9.07 -14.66 -7.59
C TRP A 168 -9.24 -15.89 -6.70
N ILE A 169 -8.64 -15.85 -5.52
CA ILE A 169 -8.72 -16.86 -4.48
C ILE A 169 -9.24 -16.19 -3.22
N TYR A 170 -10.48 -16.45 -2.90
CA TYR A 170 -11.15 -15.90 -1.73
C TYR A 170 -11.06 -16.87 -0.55
N ASP A 171 -11.06 -16.31 0.66
CA ASP A 171 -11.16 -17.10 1.88
C ASP A 171 -12.51 -17.84 1.90
N ASN A 172 -12.46 -19.13 2.28
CA ASN A 172 -13.68 -19.92 2.43
C ASN A 172 -14.32 -19.61 3.80
N GLU A 173 -14.83 -18.40 3.97
CA GLU A 173 -15.61 -18.07 5.14
C GLU A 173 -16.99 -18.74 5.04
N PRO A 174 -17.42 -19.51 6.06
CA PRO A 174 -18.79 -19.97 6.11
C PRO A 174 -19.68 -18.74 6.12
N ARG A 175 -20.52 -18.59 5.09
CA ARG A 175 -21.51 -17.50 5.04
C ARG A 175 -22.31 -17.55 6.33
N ASN A 176 -22.25 -16.50 7.13
CA ASN A 176 -23.21 -16.30 8.19
C ASN A 176 -24.59 -16.29 7.52
N ARG A 177 -25.33 -17.38 7.69
CA ARG A 177 -26.76 -17.41 7.39
C ARG A 177 -27.41 -16.73 8.57
N GLU A 178 -27.58 -15.43 8.51
CA GLU A 178 -28.63 -14.76 9.25
C GLU A 178 -29.98 -14.97 8.55
#